data_8075577709d04bb0f82a0d20ea1b47df
#
_entry.id   8075577709d04bb0f82a0d20ea1b47df
#
_cell.length_a   1.000
_cell.length_b   1.000
_cell.length_c   1.000
_cell.angle_alpha   90.00
_cell.angle_beta   90.00
_cell.angle_gamma   90.00
#
_symmetry.space_group_name_H-M   'P 1'
#
loop_
_entity.id
_entity.type
_entity.pdbx_description
1 polymer ?
#
loop_
_entity_poly.entity_id
_entity_poly.type
_entity_poly.pdbx_seq_one_letter_code
_entity_poly.pdbx_strand_id
1 'polypeptide(L)'
;KTKTKHSSAVHKPISVSRKRDKNHRNEIFVDILERLTVTFNNTGYVVASEIDGCIQMKSYLSGNPQLRLALNEDLQIGKNGSNFGSVVLDDANFHPCADLSDFENSRMLLISPPEGEFVVMNYRVSGEFHAPFRVFPFVEETSQHQLEMVVKVRADIDLKNHGSNVKVLFNVPKSAGTVSLHIDKSKDGQSNNQVAEYKESGKEVEWTIKKFQGQTEHTLVARITLTAPSNAM
;
A
#
# COMPACT_ATOMS: atom_id res chain seq x y z
N LYS A 1 10.68 12.40 11.09
CA LYS A 1 9.20 12.59 11.08
C LYS A 1 8.79 12.90 9.65
N THR A 2 8.44 11.91 8.88
CA THR A 2 7.82 12.08 7.56
C THR A 2 6.43 12.62 7.79
N LYS A 3 6.21 13.89 7.42
CA LYS A 3 4.86 14.46 7.38
C LYS A 3 4.14 13.80 6.20
N THR A 4 3.36 12.77 6.46
CA THR A 4 2.41 12.25 5.48
C THR A 4 1.44 13.37 5.13
N LYS A 5 1.37 13.71 3.85
CA LYS A 5 0.39 14.70 3.38
C LYS A 5 -0.98 14.03 3.42
N HIS A 6 -1.91 14.64 4.14
CA HIS A 6 -3.31 14.26 4.07
C HIS A 6 -3.78 14.24 2.61
N SER A 7 -4.68 13.32 2.26
CA SER A 7 -5.26 13.28 0.92
C SER A 7 -5.87 14.65 0.59
N SER A 8 -5.43 15.25 -0.52
CA SER A 8 -6.01 16.51 -0.99
C SER A 8 -7.48 16.37 -1.47
N ALA A 9 -8.00 15.13 -1.52
CA ALA A 9 -9.37 14.86 -1.94
C ALA A 9 -10.41 15.44 -0.99
N VAL A 10 -10.12 15.52 0.33
CA VAL A 10 -11.01 16.15 1.33
C VAL A 10 -11.24 17.64 1.05
N HIS A 11 -10.30 18.32 0.41
CA HIS A 11 -10.36 19.77 0.15
C HIS A 11 -10.61 20.12 -1.31
N LYS A 12 -10.81 19.14 -2.19
CA LYS A 12 -11.14 19.43 -3.59
C LYS A 12 -12.60 19.86 -3.70
N PRO A 13 -12.88 20.98 -4.41
CA PRO A 13 -14.26 21.33 -4.70
C PRO A 13 -14.90 20.22 -5.54
N ILE A 14 -16.13 19.88 -5.17
CA ILE A 14 -16.91 18.85 -5.86
C ILE A 14 -17.27 19.41 -7.24
N SER A 15 -16.85 18.71 -8.30
CA SER A 15 -17.26 19.05 -9.65
C SER A 15 -18.68 18.55 -9.89
N VAL A 16 -19.65 19.47 -9.84
CA VAL A 16 -21.04 19.16 -10.18
C VAL A 16 -21.14 19.02 -11.70
N SER A 17 -21.21 17.79 -12.19
CA SER A 17 -21.48 17.53 -13.60
C SER A 17 -22.97 17.80 -13.89
N ARG A 18 -23.28 18.88 -14.63
CA ARG A 18 -24.64 19.26 -15.02
C ARG A 18 -25.23 18.46 -16.19
N LYS A 19 -24.59 17.42 -16.66
CA LYS A 19 -25.14 16.57 -17.72
C LYS A 19 -26.06 15.51 -17.09
N ARG A 20 -27.36 15.81 -17.09
CA ARG A 20 -28.42 14.82 -16.84
C ARG A 20 -28.41 13.79 -17.99
N ASP A 21 -27.62 12.76 -17.84
CA ASP A 21 -27.78 11.56 -18.64
C ASP A 21 -29.03 10.81 -18.13
N LYS A 22 -30.00 10.61 -19.01
CA LYS A 22 -31.30 10.00 -18.70
C LYS A 22 -31.26 8.53 -18.28
N ASN A 23 -30.05 7.94 -18.11
CA ASN A 23 -29.81 6.54 -17.75
C ASN A 23 -29.10 6.36 -16.38
N HIS A 24 -29.02 7.40 -15.54
CA HIS A 24 -28.43 7.23 -14.22
C HIS A 24 -29.37 6.41 -13.33
N ARG A 25 -28.92 5.19 -13.03
CA ARG A 25 -29.47 4.40 -11.93
C ARG A 25 -29.13 5.14 -10.63
N ASN A 26 -30.06 5.15 -9.67
CA ASN A 26 -29.79 5.63 -8.32
C ASN A 26 -28.84 4.65 -7.62
N GLU A 27 -27.54 4.87 -7.76
CA GLU A 27 -26.48 3.97 -7.26
C GLU A 27 -25.50 4.77 -6.40
N ILE A 28 -24.97 4.11 -5.40
CA ILE A 28 -23.85 4.59 -4.62
C ILE A 28 -22.81 3.48 -4.47
N PHE A 29 -21.55 3.83 -4.66
CA PHE A 29 -20.42 2.95 -4.46
C PHE A 29 -19.65 3.43 -3.25
N VAL A 30 -19.16 2.48 -2.45
CA VAL A 30 -18.36 2.73 -1.26
C VAL A 30 -17.13 1.87 -1.33
N ASP A 31 -15.97 2.49 -1.35
CA ASP A 31 -14.67 1.83 -1.36
C ASP A 31 -13.89 2.19 -0.10
N ILE A 32 -13.29 1.19 0.53
CA ILE A 32 -12.31 1.38 1.60
C ILE A 32 -10.94 1.14 1.00
N LEU A 33 -10.12 2.19 0.97
CA LEU A 33 -8.77 2.17 0.43
C LEU A 33 -7.79 2.32 1.57
N GLU A 34 -6.93 1.33 1.75
CA GLU A 34 -5.91 1.33 2.81
C GLU A 34 -4.52 1.16 2.21
N ARG A 35 -3.58 1.96 2.70
CA ARG A 35 -2.16 1.86 2.38
C ARG A 35 -1.42 1.44 3.63
N LEU A 36 -0.93 0.23 3.64
CA LEU A 36 -0.06 -0.28 4.68
C LEU A 36 1.40 0.08 4.36
N THR A 37 2.07 0.73 5.31
CA THR A 37 3.51 0.98 5.28
C THR A 37 4.16 0.19 6.40
N VAL A 38 5.16 -0.65 6.08
CA VAL A 38 5.90 -1.43 7.07
C VAL A 38 7.39 -1.20 6.88
N THR A 39 8.08 -0.91 7.98
CA THR A 39 9.53 -0.76 8.01
C THR A 39 10.14 -1.90 8.81
N PHE A 40 11.10 -2.58 8.19
CA PHE A 40 11.87 -3.65 8.83
C PHE A 40 13.28 -3.16 9.17
N ASN A 41 13.86 -3.72 10.22
CA ASN A 41 15.29 -3.58 10.47
C ASN A 41 16.09 -4.61 9.65
N ASN A 42 17.41 -4.58 9.75
CA ASN A 42 18.32 -5.49 9.06
C ASN A 42 18.20 -6.96 9.50
N THR A 43 17.56 -7.23 10.63
CA THR A 43 17.29 -8.59 11.14
C THR A 43 15.90 -9.09 10.76
N GLY A 44 15.11 -8.29 10.01
CA GLY A 44 13.78 -8.65 9.53
C GLY A 44 12.64 -8.43 10.54
N TYR A 45 12.90 -7.75 11.67
CA TYR A 45 11.84 -7.36 12.60
C TYR A 45 11.15 -6.06 12.15
N VAL A 46 9.86 -5.98 12.36
CA VAL A 46 9.07 -4.76 12.12
C VAL A 46 9.48 -3.69 13.14
N VAL A 47 9.93 -2.54 12.65
CA VAL A 47 10.29 -1.37 13.44
C VAL A 47 9.12 -0.40 13.56
N ALA A 48 8.38 -0.27 12.46
CA ALA A 48 7.20 0.58 12.38
C ALA A 48 6.21 0.02 11.37
N SER A 49 4.95 0.11 11.67
CA SER A 49 3.88 -0.14 10.70
C SER A 49 2.71 0.80 10.93
N GLU A 50 2.16 1.30 9.83
CA GLU A 50 1.04 2.24 9.83
C GLU A 50 0.13 1.99 8.64
N ILE A 51 -1.15 2.26 8.82
CA ILE A 51 -2.17 2.27 7.77
C ILE A 51 -2.68 3.69 7.62
N ASP A 52 -2.59 4.23 6.40
CA ASP A 52 -3.34 5.40 5.96
C ASP A 52 -4.56 4.92 5.18
N GLY A 53 -5.74 5.14 5.72
CA GLY A 53 -6.99 4.69 5.15
C GLY A 53 -7.91 5.82 4.73
N CYS A 54 -8.82 5.54 3.80
CA CYS A 54 -9.93 6.42 3.49
C CYS A 54 -11.17 5.63 3.08
N ILE A 55 -12.33 6.19 3.41
CA ILE A 55 -13.63 5.75 2.89
C ILE A 55 -14.00 6.70 1.78
N GLN A 56 -14.02 6.18 0.55
CA GLN A 56 -14.36 6.92 -0.65
C GLN A 56 -15.75 6.52 -1.11
N MET A 57 -16.58 7.51 -1.44
CA MET A 57 -17.90 7.28 -1.98
C MET A 57 -18.02 7.86 -3.38
N LYS A 58 -18.85 7.23 -4.20
CA LYS A 58 -19.23 7.72 -5.51
C LYS A 58 -20.75 7.65 -5.63
N SER A 59 -21.38 8.82 -5.57
CA SER A 59 -22.83 8.95 -5.52
C SER A 59 -23.40 9.40 -6.86
N TYR A 60 -24.39 8.65 -7.33
CA TYR A 60 -25.24 8.97 -8.48
C TYR A 60 -26.73 9.00 -8.06
N LEU A 61 -26.96 9.32 -6.80
CA LEU A 61 -28.30 9.37 -6.25
C LEU A 61 -29.03 10.63 -6.70
N SER A 62 -30.30 10.50 -7.04
CA SER A 62 -31.18 11.63 -7.35
C SER A 62 -31.85 12.15 -6.09
N GLY A 63 -32.08 13.46 -6.04
CA GLY A 63 -32.63 14.13 -4.87
C GLY A 63 -31.55 14.52 -3.87
N ASN A 64 -31.90 14.55 -2.60
CA ASN A 64 -30.97 14.84 -1.51
C ASN A 64 -31.11 13.75 -0.42
N PRO A 65 -30.76 12.49 -0.72
CA PRO A 65 -30.97 11.41 0.23
C PRO A 65 -29.98 11.52 1.39
N GLN A 66 -30.44 11.10 2.57
CA GLN A 66 -29.61 10.98 3.75
C GLN A 66 -29.21 9.52 3.93
N LEU A 67 -27.93 9.25 4.00
CA LEU A 67 -27.37 7.92 4.15
C LEU A 67 -26.86 7.72 5.59
N ARG A 68 -26.92 6.50 6.07
CA ARG A 68 -26.33 6.08 7.35
C ARG A 68 -25.20 5.11 7.09
N LEU A 69 -24.00 5.45 7.55
CA LEU A 69 -22.83 4.58 7.52
C LEU A 69 -22.47 4.22 8.96
N ALA A 70 -22.67 2.96 9.33
CA ALA A 70 -22.24 2.44 10.62
C ALA A 70 -20.79 1.96 10.50
N LEU A 71 -19.95 2.40 11.41
CA LEU A 71 -18.59 1.90 11.61
C LEU A 71 -18.60 0.88 12.76
N ASN A 72 -17.43 0.30 13.06
CA ASN A 72 -17.29 -0.66 14.14
C ASN A 72 -17.68 -0.01 15.48
N GLU A 73 -18.51 -0.68 16.28
CA GLU A 73 -19.01 -0.15 17.57
C GLU A 73 -17.88 0.11 18.57
N ASP A 74 -16.80 -0.68 18.51
CA ASP A 74 -15.60 -0.57 19.35
C ASP A 74 -14.55 0.42 18.81
N LEU A 75 -14.86 1.14 17.71
CA LEU A 75 -13.97 2.13 17.12
C LEU A 75 -13.74 3.31 18.06
N GLN A 76 -12.47 3.63 18.27
CA GLN A 76 -12.04 4.80 19.07
C GLN A 76 -11.12 5.69 18.23
N ILE A 77 -11.17 7.00 18.45
CA ILE A 77 -10.29 7.97 17.82
C ILE A 77 -9.45 8.64 18.90
N GLY A 78 -8.12 8.64 18.69
CA GLY A 78 -7.15 9.18 19.64
C GLY A 78 -6.75 8.19 20.76
N LYS A 79 -5.66 8.50 21.45
CA LYS A 79 -4.97 7.60 22.38
C LYS A 79 -5.63 7.46 23.76
N ASN A 80 -6.76 8.08 24.00
CA ASN A 80 -7.40 8.09 25.31
C ASN A 80 -8.32 6.89 25.49
N GLY A 81 -7.77 5.82 26.04
CA GLY A 81 -8.51 4.66 26.53
C GLY A 81 -8.59 3.50 25.56
N SER A 82 -7.52 2.73 25.44
CA SER A 82 -7.59 1.42 24.77
C SER A 82 -8.32 0.42 25.67
N ASN A 83 -9.57 0.15 25.40
CA ASN A 83 -10.20 -1.07 25.86
C ASN A 83 -9.59 -2.24 25.08
N PHE A 84 -9.28 -3.32 25.78
CA PHE A 84 -8.70 -4.50 25.16
C PHE A 84 -9.60 -5.00 24.01
N GLY A 85 -9.08 -5.01 22.77
CA GLY A 85 -9.79 -5.46 21.56
C GLY A 85 -10.46 -4.35 20.75
N SER A 86 -10.43 -3.08 21.16
CA SER A 86 -10.97 -1.97 20.36
C SER A 86 -10.06 -1.60 19.18
N VAL A 87 -10.69 -1.19 18.08
CA VAL A 87 -9.99 -0.58 16.93
C VAL A 87 -9.71 0.88 17.25
N VAL A 88 -8.44 1.24 17.40
CA VAL A 88 -8.01 2.61 17.73
C VAL A 88 -7.42 3.26 16.50
N LEU A 89 -8.04 4.36 16.05
CA LEU A 89 -7.47 5.25 15.04
C LEU A 89 -6.63 6.32 15.73
N ASP A 90 -5.44 6.59 15.24
CA ASP A 90 -4.59 7.68 15.77
C ASP A 90 -5.21 9.05 15.46
N ASP A 91 -5.80 9.17 14.27
CA ASP A 91 -6.43 10.38 13.74
C ASP A 91 -7.50 10.03 12.72
N ALA A 92 -8.54 10.86 12.65
CA ALA A 92 -9.59 10.76 11.65
C ALA A 92 -10.11 12.14 11.26
N ASN A 93 -10.33 12.33 9.95
CA ASN A 93 -10.87 13.56 9.38
C ASN A 93 -12.09 13.22 8.54
N PHE A 94 -13.18 13.96 8.75
CA PHE A 94 -14.45 13.74 8.09
C PHE A 94 -14.77 14.84 7.07
N HIS A 95 -15.47 14.46 6.01
CA HIS A 95 -15.98 15.41 5.04
C HIS A 95 -17.13 16.24 5.65
N PRO A 96 -17.29 17.53 5.29
CA PRO A 96 -18.36 18.36 5.81
C PRO A 96 -19.79 17.86 5.55
N CYS A 97 -19.99 16.93 4.59
CA CYS A 97 -21.28 16.30 4.35
C CYS A 97 -21.64 15.22 5.38
N ALA A 98 -20.73 14.84 6.24
CA ALA A 98 -20.94 13.87 7.32
C ALA A 98 -21.32 14.60 8.60
N ASP A 99 -22.49 14.31 9.13
CA ASP A 99 -22.95 14.75 10.44
C ASP A 99 -22.46 13.72 11.48
N LEU A 100 -21.76 14.23 12.49
CA LEU A 100 -21.13 13.45 13.55
C LEU A 100 -21.94 13.47 14.86
N SER A 101 -23.15 14.02 14.87
CA SER A 101 -23.93 14.22 16.09
C SER A 101 -24.14 12.94 16.90
N ASP A 102 -24.33 11.81 16.22
CA ASP A 102 -24.52 10.49 16.83
C ASP A 102 -23.25 9.65 16.86
N PHE A 103 -22.14 10.15 16.35
CA PHE A 103 -20.92 9.36 16.18
C PHE A 103 -20.33 8.86 17.51
N GLU A 104 -20.33 9.70 18.53
CA GLU A 104 -19.80 9.35 19.86
C GLU A 104 -20.56 8.18 20.52
N ASN A 105 -21.87 8.09 20.27
CA ASN A 105 -22.74 7.11 20.92
C ASN A 105 -22.88 5.81 20.10
N SER A 106 -23.01 5.93 18.78
CA SER A 106 -23.40 4.82 17.91
C SER A 106 -22.37 4.45 16.84
N ARG A 107 -21.28 5.22 16.73
CA ARG A 107 -20.29 5.11 15.63
C ARG A 107 -20.95 5.18 14.26
N MET A 108 -22.03 5.94 14.15
CA MET A 108 -22.79 6.13 12.93
C MET A 108 -22.55 7.52 12.34
N LEU A 109 -22.25 7.55 11.06
CA LEU A 109 -22.16 8.78 10.27
C LEU A 109 -23.46 8.97 9.50
N LEU A 110 -24.03 10.16 9.60
CA LEU A 110 -25.16 10.57 8.81
C LEU A 110 -24.65 11.43 7.65
N ILE A 111 -24.82 10.96 6.42
CA ILE A 111 -24.15 11.53 5.25
C ILE A 111 -25.19 12.08 4.30
N SER A 112 -25.05 13.35 3.92
CA SER A 112 -25.77 13.96 2.82
C SER A 112 -24.84 13.99 1.59
N PRO A 113 -24.85 12.94 0.75
CA PRO A 113 -23.81 12.77 -0.25
C PRO A 113 -23.91 13.81 -1.35
N PRO A 114 -22.82 14.49 -1.70
CA PRO A 114 -22.77 15.26 -2.93
C PRO A 114 -22.78 14.33 -4.14
N GLU A 115 -23.15 14.87 -5.30
CA GLU A 115 -23.07 14.14 -6.57
C GLU A 115 -21.59 13.92 -6.96
N GLY A 116 -21.26 12.70 -7.40
CA GLY A 116 -19.92 12.33 -7.86
C GLY A 116 -19.07 11.67 -6.79
N GLU A 117 -17.77 11.76 -6.96
CA GLU A 117 -16.77 11.07 -6.13
C GLU A 117 -16.25 12.00 -5.03
N PHE A 118 -16.24 11.52 -3.79
CA PHE A 118 -15.75 12.25 -2.63
C PHE A 118 -15.24 11.28 -1.56
N VAL A 119 -14.36 11.78 -0.68
CA VAL A 119 -13.85 11.03 0.46
C VAL A 119 -14.63 11.44 1.71
N VAL A 120 -15.35 10.49 2.29
CA VAL A 120 -16.16 10.71 3.51
C VAL A 120 -15.30 10.86 4.74
N MET A 121 -14.28 9.99 4.85
CA MET A 121 -13.41 9.89 6.00
C MET A 121 -11.99 9.50 5.56
N ASN A 122 -10.99 10.17 6.13
CA ASN A 122 -9.60 9.71 6.12
C ASN A 122 -9.21 9.36 7.55
N TYR A 123 -8.39 8.32 7.70
CA TYR A 123 -7.93 7.89 9.01
C TYR A 123 -6.50 7.35 8.96
N ARG A 124 -5.88 7.28 10.13
CA ARG A 124 -4.57 6.67 10.34
C ARG A 124 -4.62 5.73 11.52
N VAL A 125 -3.94 4.61 11.37
CA VAL A 125 -3.75 3.62 12.44
C VAL A 125 -2.28 3.25 12.49
N SER A 126 -1.65 3.40 13.66
CA SER A 126 -0.31 2.88 13.93
C SER A 126 -0.44 1.66 14.83
N GLY A 127 0.28 0.60 14.52
CA GLY A 127 0.21 -0.61 15.30
C GLY A 127 1.12 -1.71 14.76
N GLU A 128 1.01 -2.89 15.31
CA GLU A 128 1.71 -4.08 14.81
C GLU A 128 0.82 -4.78 13.78
N PHE A 129 1.07 -4.48 12.50
CA PHE A 129 0.35 -5.12 11.41
C PHE A 129 1.15 -6.28 10.82
N HIS A 130 0.44 -7.32 10.41
CA HIS A 130 1.05 -8.41 9.66
C HIS A 130 1.48 -7.92 8.27
N ALA A 131 2.79 -7.97 7.99
CA ALA A 131 3.31 -7.58 6.69
C ALA A 131 2.91 -8.60 5.62
N PRO A 132 2.18 -8.21 4.56
CA PRO A 132 1.74 -9.14 3.52
C PRO A 132 2.88 -9.68 2.66
N PHE A 133 4.02 -8.97 2.65
CA PHE A 133 5.22 -9.38 1.94
C PHE A 133 6.44 -9.22 2.83
N ARG A 134 7.37 -10.16 2.71
CA ARG A 134 8.68 -10.11 3.37
C ARG A 134 9.79 -10.23 2.36
N VAL A 135 10.85 -9.47 2.54
CA VAL A 135 12.02 -9.45 1.68
C VAL A 135 13.23 -9.96 2.45
N PHE A 136 13.96 -10.88 1.85
CA PHE A 136 15.16 -11.48 2.41
C PHE A 136 16.33 -11.23 1.44
N PRO A 137 17.06 -10.12 1.62
CA PRO A 137 18.25 -9.83 0.82
C PRO A 137 19.44 -10.60 1.37
N PHE A 138 20.23 -11.16 0.46
CA PHE A 138 21.52 -11.77 0.75
C PHE A 138 22.54 -11.21 -0.23
N VAL A 139 23.69 -10.79 0.26
CA VAL A 139 24.78 -10.22 -0.56
C VAL A 139 26.04 -10.98 -0.26
N GLU A 140 26.68 -11.51 -1.31
CA GLU A 140 27.93 -12.24 -1.23
C GLU A 140 28.96 -11.62 -2.18
N GLU A 141 30.17 -11.45 -1.68
CA GLU A 141 31.33 -11.07 -2.47
C GLU A 141 31.97 -12.33 -3.05
N THR A 142 31.75 -12.58 -4.35
CA THR A 142 32.29 -13.76 -5.04
C THR A 142 33.74 -13.57 -5.49
N SER A 143 34.17 -12.31 -5.68
CA SER A 143 35.56 -11.91 -5.93
C SER A 143 35.74 -10.42 -5.66
N GLN A 144 36.99 -9.90 -5.69
CA GLN A 144 37.28 -8.48 -5.51
C GLN A 144 36.49 -7.54 -6.43
N HIS A 145 36.01 -8.03 -7.58
CA HIS A 145 35.29 -7.25 -8.58
C HIS A 145 33.89 -7.82 -8.88
N GLN A 146 33.40 -8.75 -8.09
CA GLN A 146 32.12 -9.41 -8.33
C GLN A 146 31.32 -9.57 -7.04
N LEU A 147 30.09 -9.11 -7.08
CA LEU A 147 29.08 -9.31 -6.05
C LEU A 147 27.91 -10.12 -6.62
N GLU A 148 27.39 -11.01 -5.82
CA GLU A 148 26.10 -11.64 -6.07
C GLU A 148 25.09 -11.19 -5.02
N MET A 149 23.97 -10.61 -5.47
CA MET A 149 22.85 -10.23 -4.61
C MET A 149 21.67 -11.15 -4.90
N VAL A 150 21.25 -11.89 -3.89
CA VAL A 150 20.06 -12.75 -3.96
C VAL A 150 18.95 -12.05 -3.19
N VAL A 151 17.87 -11.69 -3.87
CA VAL A 151 16.70 -11.07 -3.26
C VAL A 151 15.55 -12.06 -3.33
N LYS A 152 15.15 -12.60 -2.18
CA LYS A 152 14.01 -13.49 -2.04
C LYS A 152 12.83 -12.69 -1.46
N VAL A 153 11.67 -12.81 -2.08
CA VAL A 153 10.43 -12.21 -1.60
C VAL A 153 9.40 -13.29 -1.36
N ARG A 154 8.73 -13.23 -0.23
CA ARG A 154 7.67 -14.15 0.15
C ARG A 154 6.36 -13.39 0.34
N ALA A 155 5.27 -13.93 -0.18
CA ALA A 155 3.92 -13.44 0.03
C ALA A 155 3.27 -14.15 1.23
N ASP A 156 3.16 -13.46 2.36
CA ASP A 156 2.53 -13.95 3.58
C ASP A 156 1.04 -13.56 3.63
N ILE A 157 0.34 -13.75 2.52
CA ILE A 157 -1.10 -13.56 2.37
C ILE A 157 -1.80 -14.89 2.12
N ASP A 158 -3.11 -14.92 2.28
CA ASP A 158 -3.90 -16.14 2.10
C ASP A 158 -3.70 -16.76 0.70
N LEU A 159 -3.67 -18.10 0.63
CA LEU A 159 -3.47 -18.86 -0.63
C LEU A 159 -4.50 -18.50 -1.72
N LYS A 160 -5.70 -18.09 -1.33
CA LYS A 160 -6.76 -17.67 -2.26
C LYS A 160 -6.53 -16.28 -2.86
N ASN A 161 -5.67 -15.50 -2.24
CA ASN A 161 -5.38 -14.12 -2.61
C ASN A 161 -4.06 -14.01 -3.38
N HIS A 162 -3.85 -12.89 -4.01
CA HIS A 162 -2.59 -12.57 -4.69
C HIS A 162 -2.30 -11.07 -4.62
N GLY A 163 -1.03 -10.73 -4.60
CA GLY A 163 -0.57 -9.37 -4.81
C GLY A 163 -0.54 -9.04 -6.31
N SER A 164 -1.08 -7.90 -6.69
CA SER A 164 -1.05 -7.42 -8.07
C SER A 164 0.03 -6.36 -8.24
N ASN A 165 0.85 -6.49 -9.28
CA ASN A 165 1.92 -5.55 -9.61
C ASN A 165 2.88 -5.25 -8.44
N VAL A 166 3.32 -6.30 -7.78
CA VAL A 166 4.30 -6.19 -6.69
C VAL A 166 5.63 -5.75 -7.28
N LYS A 167 6.17 -4.63 -6.79
CA LYS A 167 7.45 -4.08 -7.22
C LYS A 167 8.46 -4.17 -6.10
N VAL A 168 9.62 -4.71 -6.42
CA VAL A 168 10.79 -4.77 -5.55
C VAL A 168 11.85 -3.86 -6.13
N LEU A 169 12.27 -2.87 -5.35
CA LEU A 169 13.25 -1.87 -5.75
C LEU A 169 14.45 -1.94 -4.81
N PHE A 170 15.64 -2.02 -5.36
CA PHE A 170 16.88 -1.98 -4.57
C PHE A 170 18.01 -1.37 -5.35
N ASN A 171 18.94 -0.74 -4.64
CA ASN A 171 20.09 -0.13 -5.24
C ASN A 171 21.25 -1.12 -5.28
N VAL A 172 22.06 -1.01 -6.34
CA VAL A 172 23.36 -1.67 -6.44
C VAL A 172 24.46 -0.65 -6.13
N PRO A 173 25.69 -1.09 -5.80
CA PRO A 173 26.79 -0.19 -5.51
C PRO A 173 27.05 0.82 -6.63
N LYS A 174 27.48 2.03 -6.29
CA LYS A 174 27.83 3.07 -7.27
C LYS A 174 28.93 2.63 -8.24
N SER A 175 29.83 1.76 -7.77
CA SER A 175 30.89 1.14 -8.56
C SER A 175 30.43 0.00 -9.48
N ALA A 176 29.11 -0.29 -9.54
CA ALA A 176 28.57 -1.28 -10.45
C ALA A 176 28.81 -0.86 -11.92
N GLY A 177 29.53 -1.68 -12.66
CA GLY A 177 29.73 -1.55 -14.10
C GLY A 177 28.66 -2.31 -14.88
N THR A 178 28.62 -3.63 -14.76
CA THR A 178 27.65 -4.49 -15.42
C THR A 178 26.79 -5.21 -14.41
N VAL A 179 25.48 -5.27 -14.66
CA VAL A 179 24.52 -6.00 -13.84
C VAL A 179 23.77 -7.00 -14.69
N SER A 180 23.82 -8.27 -14.31
CA SER A 180 23.09 -9.36 -14.95
C SER A 180 22.02 -9.88 -14.00
N LEU A 181 20.76 -9.91 -14.46
CA LEU A 181 19.61 -10.29 -13.64
C LEU A 181 19.07 -11.66 -14.08
N HIS A 182 18.91 -12.56 -13.11
CA HIS A 182 18.39 -13.91 -13.32
C HIS A 182 17.17 -14.13 -12.41
N ILE A 183 16.02 -14.38 -13.03
CA ILE A 183 14.77 -14.74 -12.35
C ILE A 183 14.64 -16.26 -12.39
N ASP A 184 14.38 -16.89 -11.25
CA ASP A 184 14.03 -18.30 -11.21
C ASP A 184 12.59 -18.49 -11.73
N LYS A 185 12.49 -18.95 -12.98
CA LYS A 185 11.20 -19.19 -13.65
C LYS A 185 10.64 -20.60 -13.40
N SER A 186 11.36 -21.45 -12.68
CA SER A 186 10.99 -22.85 -12.51
C SER A 186 9.67 -23.08 -11.75
N LYS A 187 9.22 -22.07 -11.00
CA LYS A 187 7.98 -22.10 -10.20
C LYS A 187 6.81 -21.36 -10.86
N ASP A 188 7.07 -20.58 -11.91
CA ASP A 188 6.06 -19.81 -12.60
C ASP A 188 5.60 -20.53 -13.87
N GLY A 189 4.42 -21.10 -13.86
CA GLY A 189 3.80 -21.69 -15.06
C GLY A 189 3.46 -20.68 -16.18
N GLN A 190 3.80 -19.38 -15.99
CA GLN A 190 3.59 -18.29 -16.95
C GLN A 190 4.88 -17.51 -17.17
N SER A 191 5.45 -17.62 -18.36
CA SER A 191 6.75 -17.02 -18.72
C SER A 191 6.84 -15.49 -18.65
N ASN A 192 5.72 -14.77 -18.47
CA ASN A 192 5.65 -13.31 -18.50
C ASN A 192 5.14 -12.68 -17.18
N ASN A 193 5.11 -13.42 -16.10
CA ASN A 193 4.61 -12.94 -14.80
C ASN A 193 5.61 -12.01 -14.11
N GLN A 194 6.91 -12.21 -14.36
CA GLN A 194 7.99 -11.48 -13.72
C GLN A 194 8.88 -10.78 -14.75
N VAL A 195 9.24 -9.54 -14.45
CA VAL A 195 10.17 -8.72 -15.25
C VAL A 195 11.14 -8.03 -14.30
N ALA A 196 12.43 -8.10 -14.54
CA ALA A 196 13.45 -7.37 -13.80
C ALA A 196 14.30 -6.55 -14.77
N GLU A 197 14.52 -5.29 -14.40
CA GLU A 197 15.26 -4.31 -15.18
C GLU A 197 16.29 -3.59 -14.30
N TYR A 198 17.46 -3.35 -14.86
CA TYR A 198 18.49 -2.52 -14.25
C TYR A 198 18.48 -1.13 -14.89
N LYS A 199 18.34 -0.09 -14.05
CA LYS A 199 18.38 1.31 -14.43
C LYS A 199 19.75 1.89 -14.09
N GLU A 200 20.61 1.99 -15.09
CA GLU A 200 22.01 2.41 -14.90
C GLU A 200 22.14 3.82 -14.32
N SER A 201 21.27 4.77 -14.73
CA SER A 201 21.29 6.15 -14.27
C SER A 201 21.07 6.32 -12.76
N GLY A 202 20.24 5.44 -12.18
CA GLY A 202 19.95 5.44 -10.74
C GLY A 202 20.70 4.34 -9.96
N LYS A 203 21.44 3.47 -10.65
CA LYS A 203 22.04 2.26 -10.06
C LYS A 203 20.98 1.45 -9.29
N GLU A 204 19.77 1.37 -9.85
CA GLU A 204 18.59 0.75 -9.24
C GLU A 204 18.16 -0.47 -10.06
N VAL A 205 17.77 -1.53 -9.37
CA VAL A 205 17.07 -2.68 -9.96
C VAL A 205 15.61 -2.58 -9.60
N GLU A 206 14.75 -2.63 -10.62
CA GLU A 206 13.30 -2.75 -10.48
C GLU A 206 12.86 -4.16 -10.91
N TRP A 207 12.29 -4.92 -9.97
CA TRP A 207 11.73 -6.23 -10.23
C TRP A 207 10.23 -6.21 -10.02
N THR A 208 9.46 -6.45 -11.07
CA THR A 208 7.99 -6.44 -11.07
C THR A 208 7.45 -7.86 -11.18
N ILE A 209 6.55 -8.21 -10.26
CA ILE A 209 5.78 -9.45 -10.25
C ILE A 209 4.31 -9.08 -10.47
N LYS A 210 3.75 -9.40 -11.64
CA LYS A 210 2.39 -8.97 -12.03
C LYS A 210 1.32 -9.60 -11.15
N LYS A 211 1.46 -10.89 -10.86
CA LYS A 211 0.57 -11.65 -9.99
C LYS A 211 1.39 -12.49 -9.06
N PHE A 212 1.43 -12.11 -7.78
CA PHE A 212 2.16 -12.81 -6.74
C PHE A 212 1.20 -13.61 -5.88
N GLN A 213 1.15 -14.92 -6.09
CA GLN A 213 0.23 -15.80 -5.38
C GLN A 213 0.58 -15.86 -3.88
N GLY A 214 -0.44 -15.86 -3.04
CA GLY A 214 -0.27 -16.04 -1.59
C GLY A 214 0.42 -17.34 -1.24
N GLN A 215 1.17 -17.36 -0.14
CA GLN A 215 1.97 -18.48 0.36
C GLN A 215 3.05 -18.98 -0.62
N THR A 216 3.46 -18.15 -1.58
CA THR A 216 4.57 -18.45 -2.50
C THR A 216 5.74 -17.52 -2.26
N GLU A 217 6.90 -17.88 -2.83
CA GLU A 217 8.10 -17.05 -2.82
C GLU A 217 8.75 -17.03 -4.21
N HIS A 218 9.35 -15.90 -4.53
CA HIS A 218 10.13 -15.68 -5.74
C HIS A 218 11.53 -15.21 -5.40
N THR A 219 12.47 -15.51 -6.29
CA THR A 219 13.89 -15.17 -6.10
C THR A 219 14.42 -14.49 -7.34
N LEU A 220 15.11 -13.37 -7.14
CA LEU A 220 15.91 -12.68 -8.14
C LEU A 220 17.37 -12.75 -7.74
N VAL A 221 18.23 -13.12 -8.67
CA VAL A 221 19.69 -13.08 -8.51
C VAL A 221 20.27 -11.99 -9.40
N ALA A 222 20.95 -11.04 -8.80
CA ALA A 222 21.68 -9.98 -9.51
C ALA A 222 23.18 -10.22 -9.37
N ARG A 223 23.86 -10.48 -10.49
CA ARG A 223 25.32 -10.59 -10.56
C ARG A 223 25.88 -9.26 -11.04
N ILE A 224 26.76 -8.69 -10.24
CA ILE A 224 27.26 -7.33 -10.39
C ILE A 224 28.77 -7.39 -10.57
N THR A 225 29.24 -6.85 -11.70
CA THR A 225 30.69 -6.62 -11.90
C THR A 225 31.00 -5.19 -11.50
N LEU A 226 32.00 -5.02 -10.62
CA LEU A 226 32.41 -3.73 -10.10
C LEU A 226 33.54 -3.14 -10.94
N THR A 227 33.53 -1.82 -11.11
CA THR A 227 34.59 -1.05 -11.77
C THR A 227 35.80 -0.77 -10.86
N ALA A 228 35.61 -0.92 -9.54
CA ALA A 228 36.65 -0.83 -8.50
C ALA A 228 36.49 -2.00 -7.52
N PRO A 229 37.57 -2.42 -6.85
CA PRO A 229 37.51 -3.49 -5.85
C PRO A 229 36.49 -3.18 -4.74
N SER A 230 35.83 -4.20 -4.21
CA SER A 230 34.83 -4.06 -3.13
C SER A 230 35.39 -3.43 -1.86
N ASN A 231 36.70 -3.66 -1.55
CA ASN A 231 37.39 -3.10 -0.38
C ASN A 231 37.61 -1.58 -0.48
N ALA A 232 37.28 -0.92 -1.59
CA ALA A 232 37.42 0.51 -1.80
C ALA A 232 36.11 1.27 -1.55
N MET A 233 35.09 0.62 -0.95
CA MET A 233 33.80 1.23 -0.61
C MET A 233 33.76 1.70 0.83
#